data_450b3adbebf7b93c1e60ea8a2305bf5d
#
_entry.id   450b3adbebf7b93c1e60ea8a2305bf5d
#
_cell.length_a   1.000
_cell.length_b   1.000
_cell.length_c   1.000
_cell.angle_alpha   90.00
_cell.angle_beta   90.00
_cell.angle_gamma   90.00
#
_symmetry.space_group_name_H-M   'P 1'
#
loop_
_entity.id
_entity.type
_entity.pdbx_description
1 polymer ?
#
loop_
_entity_poly.entity_id
_entity_poly.type
_entity_poly.pdbx_seq_one_letter_code
_entity_poly.pdbx_strand_id
1 'polypeptide(L)'
;MSISQKVTKYEVNETNYKNFCFPDEFLLGIYEIVKFTKELCERENIEYFIDSGTLLGCVRDGGQIHYDSDADFGINPVNFKKILSFKSEFESKNYRFDIKDSKVQVFNLNYRIKTDYSDEVILCPALDILIYKPFKEKFFTKYVIQDEQFRKEYPYAWHYQKHLYPLKDYTYHCLDAEPLILKGPNNPKNYLDGTYPNWETKKIYDHKIYVVNSGSVEGKN
;
A
#
# COMPACT_ATOMS: atom_id res chain seq x y z
N MET A 1 -19.66 -3.89 19.14
CA MET A 1 -20.34 -3.65 17.85
C MET A 1 -19.24 -3.60 16.80
N SER A 2 -19.28 -4.48 15.81
CA SER A 2 -18.24 -4.51 14.78
C SER A 2 -18.34 -3.24 13.92
N ILE A 3 -17.20 -2.63 13.62
CA ILE A 3 -17.03 -1.43 12.78
C ILE A 3 -17.67 -1.59 11.38
N SER A 4 -17.97 -2.83 10.97
CA SER A 4 -18.56 -3.17 9.67
C SER A 4 -20.02 -2.72 9.45
N GLN A 5 -20.71 -2.20 10.45
CA GLN A 5 -22.15 -1.88 10.35
C GLN A 5 -22.50 -0.41 10.11
N LYS A 6 -21.52 0.48 9.93
CA LYS A 6 -21.77 1.92 9.72
C LYS A 6 -21.23 2.50 8.41
N VAL A 7 -20.82 1.68 7.47
CA VAL A 7 -20.36 2.19 6.17
C VAL A 7 -21.55 2.46 5.28
N THR A 8 -21.97 3.71 5.22
CA THR A 8 -22.91 4.18 4.19
C THR A 8 -22.22 4.02 2.85
N LYS A 9 -22.81 3.29 1.91
CA LYS A 9 -22.30 3.20 0.54
C LYS A 9 -22.36 4.58 -0.10
N TYR A 10 -21.21 5.20 -0.30
CA TYR A 10 -21.13 6.41 -1.12
C TYR A 10 -20.82 5.99 -2.55
N GLU A 11 -21.68 6.35 -3.49
CA GLU A 11 -21.31 6.31 -4.90
C GLU A 11 -20.28 7.43 -5.15
N VAL A 12 -19.07 7.04 -5.52
CA VAL A 12 -18.01 7.98 -5.87
C VAL A 12 -18.07 8.21 -7.38
N ASN A 13 -18.22 9.46 -7.74
CA ASN A 13 -18.19 9.91 -9.13
C ASN A 13 -17.20 11.07 -9.26
N GLU A 14 -16.99 11.55 -10.47
CA GLU A 14 -16.06 12.66 -10.75
C GLU A 14 -16.36 13.94 -9.95
N THR A 15 -17.62 14.14 -9.57
CA THR A 15 -18.07 15.35 -8.87
C THR A 15 -17.73 15.30 -7.37
N ASN A 16 -17.82 14.13 -6.74
CA ASN A 16 -17.59 13.99 -5.29
C ASN A 16 -16.23 13.36 -4.92
N TYR A 17 -15.45 12.91 -5.91
CA TYR A 17 -14.16 12.27 -5.73
C TYR A 17 -13.23 13.04 -4.79
N LYS A 18 -13.16 14.38 -4.94
CA LYS A 18 -12.29 15.23 -4.12
C LYS A 18 -12.61 15.18 -2.63
N ASN A 19 -13.86 14.86 -2.26
CA ASN A 19 -14.29 14.79 -0.85
C ASN A 19 -13.67 13.59 -0.12
N PHE A 20 -13.12 12.63 -0.85
CA PHE A 20 -12.51 11.41 -0.31
C PHE A 20 -10.98 11.44 -0.38
N CYS A 21 -10.41 12.42 -1.07
CA CYS A 21 -8.96 12.55 -1.18
C CYS A 21 -8.35 12.99 0.15
N PHE A 22 -7.23 12.37 0.50
CA PHE A 22 -6.41 12.81 1.63
C PHE A 22 -5.77 14.16 1.33
N PRO A 23 -5.46 14.96 2.38
CA PRO A 23 -4.67 16.18 2.23
C PRO A 23 -3.32 15.92 1.57
N ASP A 24 -2.81 16.91 0.84
CA ASP A 24 -1.56 16.80 0.09
C ASP A 24 -0.38 16.42 1.00
N GLU A 25 -0.30 17.00 2.21
CA GLU A 25 0.74 16.66 3.19
C GLU A 25 0.68 15.19 3.62
N PHE A 26 -0.53 14.61 3.72
CA PHE A 26 -0.68 13.21 4.06
C PHE A 26 -0.18 12.31 2.92
N LEU A 27 -0.54 12.65 1.67
CA LEU A 27 -0.06 11.93 0.49
C LEU A 27 1.46 12.04 0.33
N LEU A 28 2.03 13.21 0.59
CA LEU A 28 3.49 13.39 0.63
C LEU A 28 4.12 12.53 1.75
N GLY A 29 3.44 12.35 2.87
CA GLY A 29 3.89 11.44 3.92
C GLY A 29 3.96 9.97 3.47
N ILE A 30 3.04 9.50 2.60
CA ILE A 30 3.12 8.19 1.96
C ILE A 30 4.31 8.15 1.00
N TYR A 31 4.43 9.16 0.15
CA TYR A 31 5.54 9.26 -0.81
C TYR A 31 6.92 9.19 -0.12
N GLU A 32 7.09 9.89 1.00
CA GLU A 32 8.36 9.88 1.76
C GLU A 32 8.73 8.48 2.27
N ILE A 33 7.75 7.71 2.80
CA ILE A 33 8.00 6.32 3.25
C ILE A 33 8.35 5.45 2.05
N VAL A 34 7.61 5.57 0.94
CA VAL A 34 7.84 4.80 -0.29
C VAL A 34 9.24 5.08 -0.82
N LYS A 35 9.62 6.36 -0.94
CA LYS A 35 10.95 6.79 -1.39
C LYS A 35 12.06 6.23 -0.50
N PHE A 36 11.94 6.44 0.82
CA PHE A 36 12.93 5.94 1.78
C PHE A 36 13.08 4.42 1.69
N THR A 37 11.96 3.68 1.64
CA THR A 37 11.99 2.22 1.59
C THR A 37 12.58 1.71 0.27
N LYS A 38 12.24 2.36 -0.85
CA LYS A 38 12.83 2.07 -2.16
C LYS A 38 14.36 2.25 -2.13
N GLU A 39 14.83 3.40 -1.67
CA GLU A 39 16.26 3.71 -1.59
C GLU A 39 17.02 2.73 -0.69
N LEU A 40 16.42 2.35 0.45
CA LEU A 40 16.92 1.31 1.33
C LEU A 40 17.01 -0.05 0.61
N CYS A 41 15.96 -0.46 -0.07
CA CYS A 41 15.92 -1.72 -0.79
C CYS A 41 16.99 -1.78 -1.90
N GLU A 42 17.17 -0.71 -2.65
CA GLU A 42 18.18 -0.62 -3.71
C GLU A 42 19.61 -0.67 -3.13
N ARG A 43 19.87 0.12 -2.08
CA ARG A 43 21.18 0.15 -1.40
C ARG A 43 21.58 -1.22 -0.86
N GLU A 44 20.62 -1.94 -0.29
CA GLU A 44 20.85 -3.21 0.40
C GLU A 44 20.61 -4.44 -0.50
N ASN A 45 20.33 -4.27 -1.79
CA ASN A 45 19.96 -5.34 -2.70
C ASN A 45 18.81 -6.21 -2.16
N ILE A 46 17.74 -5.56 -1.69
CA ILE A 46 16.50 -6.17 -1.27
C ILE A 46 15.52 -6.13 -2.43
N GLU A 47 15.15 -7.29 -2.96
CA GLU A 47 14.14 -7.37 -4.00
C GLU A 47 12.76 -7.16 -3.40
N TYR A 48 12.00 -6.22 -3.96
CA TYR A 48 10.62 -5.93 -3.65
C TYR A 48 9.82 -5.71 -4.94
N PHE A 49 8.52 -5.71 -4.83
CA PHE A 49 7.61 -5.29 -5.90
C PHE A 49 6.42 -4.52 -5.31
N ILE A 50 5.91 -3.56 -6.07
CA ILE A 50 4.66 -2.88 -5.71
C ILE A 50 3.50 -3.84 -5.83
N ASP A 51 2.54 -3.73 -4.90
CA ASP A 51 1.41 -4.64 -4.78
C ASP A 51 0.10 -3.89 -4.54
N SER A 52 -0.98 -4.59 -4.47
CA SER A 52 -2.30 -4.12 -4.01
C SER A 52 -2.69 -2.73 -4.53
N GLY A 53 -3.02 -1.80 -3.64
CA GLY A 53 -3.43 -0.43 -3.97
C GLY A 53 -2.36 0.37 -4.71
N THR A 54 -1.08 0.18 -4.35
CA THR A 54 0.03 0.87 -5.02
C THR A 54 0.20 0.42 -6.47
N LEU A 55 0.09 -0.89 -6.72
CA LEU A 55 0.10 -1.41 -8.09
C LEU A 55 -1.08 -0.90 -8.91
N LEU A 56 -2.29 -0.96 -8.33
CA LEU A 56 -3.48 -0.42 -8.97
C LEU A 56 -3.30 1.05 -9.34
N GLY A 57 -2.80 1.86 -8.42
CA GLY A 57 -2.52 3.27 -8.64
C GLY A 57 -1.52 3.52 -9.76
N CYS A 58 -0.39 2.82 -9.76
CA CYS A 58 0.61 2.94 -10.82
C CYS A 58 0.06 2.56 -12.20
N VAL A 59 -0.79 1.54 -12.29
CA VAL A 59 -1.33 1.05 -13.57
C VAL A 59 -2.49 1.91 -14.07
N ARG A 60 -3.38 2.36 -13.19
CA ARG A 60 -4.60 3.08 -13.55
C ARG A 60 -4.43 4.60 -13.52
N ASP A 61 -3.80 5.11 -12.47
CA ASP A 61 -3.74 6.54 -12.18
C ASP A 61 -2.35 7.15 -12.43
N GLY A 62 -1.34 6.30 -12.68
CA GLY A 62 0.04 6.71 -12.88
C GLY A 62 0.83 6.92 -11.57
N GLY A 63 0.26 6.63 -10.39
CA GLY A 63 0.91 6.82 -9.10
C GLY A 63 0.02 6.61 -7.89
N GLN A 64 0.21 7.44 -6.86
CA GLN A 64 -0.56 7.34 -5.62
C GLN A 64 -2.05 7.57 -5.84
N ILE A 65 -2.87 6.68 -5.34
CA ILE A 65 -4.32 6.87 -5.29
C ILE A 65 -4.63 7.87 -4.17
N HIS A 66 -5.22 9.02 -4.50
CA HIS A 66 -5.38 10.12 -3.55
C HIS A 66 -6.36 9.85 -2.40
N TYR A 67 -7.18 8.81 -2.51
CA TYR A 67 -8.08 8.35 -1.44
C TYR A 67 -7.61 7.06 -0.77
N ASP A 68 -6.37 6.65 -1.01
CA ASP A 68 -5.73 5.53 -0.33
C ASP A 68 -4.78 6.01 0.77
N SER A 69 -4.87 5.40 1.95
CA SER A 69 -4.14 5.85 3.15
C SER A 69 -2.76 5.24 3.31
N ASP A 70 -2.41 4.30 2.44
CA ASP A 70 -1.20 3.50 2.53
C ASP A 70 -0.62 3.20 1.14
N ALA A 71 0.57 2.64 1.15
CA ALA A 71 1.19 1.98 0.03
C ALA A 71 1.47 0.51 0.38
N ASP A 72 1.68 -0.33 -0.64
CA ASP A 72 1.87 -1.77 -0.47
C ASP A 72 3.10 -2.25 -1.24
N PHE A 73 3.99 -2.97 -0.57
CA PHE A 73 5.10 -3.70 -1.18
C PHE A 73 4.98 -5.18 -0.89
N GLY A 74 5.27 -6.00 -1.89
CA GLY A 74 5.47 -7.43 -1.73
C GLY A 74 6.96 -7.78 -1.64
N ILE A 75 7.31 -8.72 -0.77
CA ILE A 75 8.69 -9.13 -0.53
C ILE A 75 8.75 -10.64 -0.28
N ASN A 76 9.87 -11.29 -0.62
CA ASN A 76 10.07 -12.69 -0.29
C ASN A 76 10.56 -12.88 1.17
N PRO A 77 10.45 -14.09 1.75
CA PRO A 77 10.81 -14.33 3.16
C PRO A 77 12.29 -14.09 3.48
N VAL A 78 13.21 -14.24 2.51
CA VAL A 78 14.64 -14.00 2.71
C VAL A 78 14.89 -12.50 2.86
N ASN A 79 14.33 -11.72 1.94
CA ASN A 79 14.43 -10.27 1.94
C ASN A 79 13.68 -9.63 3.12
N PHE A 80 12.58 -10.28 3.58
CA PHE A 80 11.88 -9.84 4.79
C PHE A 80 12.79 -9.86 6.02
N LYS A 81 13.56 -10.94 6.24
CA LYS A 81 14.52 -10.99 7.34
C LYS A 81 15.56 -9.87 7.25
N LYS A 82 15.95 -9.50 6.04
CA LYS A 82 16.87 -8.40 5.81
C LYS A 82 16.25 -7.05 6.21
N ILE A 83 15.02 -6.77 5.77
CA ILE A 83 14.37 -5.49 6.09
C ILE A 83 14.16 -5.30 7.59
N LEU A 84 13.92 -6.37 8.36
CA LEU A 84 13.78 -6.30 9.82
C LEU A 84 15.03 -5.75 10.52
N SER A 85 16.23 -5.97 9.96
CA SER A 85 17.47 -5.46 10.55
C SER A 85 17.62 -3.94 10.44
N PHE A 86 16.82 -3.28 9.62
CA PHE A 86 16.85 -1.83 9.42
C PHE A 86 15.79 -1.08 10.25
N LYS A 87 15.12 -1.75 11.18
CA LYS A 87 14.10 -1.13 12.04
C LYS A 87 14.58 0.20 12.66
N SER A 88 15.78 0.24 13.22
CA SER A 88 16.33 1.45 13.82
C SER A 88 16.54 2.60 12.82
N GLU A 89 16.80 2.28 11.54
CA GLU A 89 16.94 3.28 10.50
C GLU A 89 15.58 3.93 10.16
N PHE A 90 14.50 3.12 10.09
CA PHE A 90 13.13 3.65 9.99
C PHE A 90 12.77 4.52 11.19
N GLU A 91 13.03 4.04 12.41
CA GLU A 91 12.74 4.78 13.63
C GLU A 91 13.50 6.11 13.72
N SER A 92 14.73 6.18 13.18
CA SER A 92 15.51 7.42 13.10
C SER A 92 14.88 8.52 12.23
N LYS A 93 13.96 8.14 11.33
CA LYS A 93 13.18 9.05 10.48
C LYS A 93 11.82 9.41 11.10
N ASN A 94 11.60 9.06 12.37
CA ASN A 94 10.30 9.17 13.04
C ASN A 94 9.22 8.31 12.36
N TYR A 95 9.61 7.14 11.83
CA TYR A 95 8.68 6.13 11.34
C TYR A 95 8.50 5.05 12.39
N ARG A 96 7.25 4.75 12.77
CA ARG A 96 6.95 3.60 13.61
C ARG A 96 6.98 2.34 12.76
N PHE A 97 7.74 1.35 13.21
CA PHE A 97 7.97 0.10 12.51
C PHE A 97 7.36 -1.06 13.30
N ASP A 98 6.16 -1.48 12.92
CA ASP A 98 5.39 -2.52 13.58
C ASP A 98 5.56 -3.85 12.84
N ILE A 99 6.05 -4.87 13.55
CA ILE A 99 6.22 -6.23 13.02
C ILE A 99 4.99 -7.04 13.38
N LYS A 100 4.36 -7.64 12.37
CA LYS A 100 3.27 -8.61 12.50
C LYS A 100 3.69 -9.93 11.87
N ASP A 101 2.94 -11.01 12.11
CA ASP A 101 3.33 -12.38 11.71
C ASP A 101 3.75 -12.55 10.25
N SER A 102 3.20 -11.75 9.35
CA SER A 102 3.43 -11.86 7.90
C SER A 102 3.60 -10.54 7.18
N LYS A 103 3.70 -9.45 7.91
CA LYS A 103 3.95 -8.13 7.35
C LYS A 103 4.68 -7.21 8.31
N VAL A 104 5.31 -6.20 7.75
CA VAL A 104 5.70 -5.01 8.49
C VAL A 104 4.75 -3.89 8.07
N GLN A 105 4.31 -3.11 9.05
CA GLN A 105 3.64 -1.84 8.81
C GLN A 105 4.56 -0.70 9.26
N VAL A 106 4.82 0.21 8.36
CA VAL A 106 5.60 1.42 8.63
C VAL A 106 4.68 2.61 8.61
N PHE A 107 4.65 3.40 9.67
CA PHE A 107 3.81 4.59 9.79
C PHE A 107 4.68 5.84 9.88
N ASN A 108 4.43 6.82 9.05
CA ASN A 108 5.08 8.11 9.12
C ASN A 108 4.42 8.97 10.20
N LEU A 109 5.08 9.12 11.34
CA LEU A 109 4.55 9.87 12.48
C LEU A 109 4.70 11.40 12.33
N ASN A 110 5.35 11.86 11.27
CA ASN A 110 5.47 13.29 10.97
C ASN A 110 4.15 13.89 10.47
N TYR A 111 3.23 13.03 9.99
CA TYR A 111 1.93 13.43 9.45
C TYR A 111 0.84 12.66 10.17
N ARG A 112 -0.16 13.37 10.69
CA ARG A 112 -1.28 12.78 11.41
C ARG A 112 -2.55 13.53 11.08
N ILE A 113 -3.60 12.79 10.78
CA ILE A 113 -4.94 13.37 10.60
C ILE A 113 -5.92 12.71 11.54
N LYS A 114 -6.86 13.49 12.05
CA LYS A 114 -8.02 12.96 12.77
C LYS A 114 -9.09 12.60 11.74
N THR A 115 -9.73 11.47 11.93
CA THR A 115 -10.84 11.04 11.09
C THR A 115 -12.16 11.24 11.81
N ASP A 116 -13.22 11.57 11.08
CA ASP A 116 -14.56 11.77 11.65
C ASP A 116 -15.20 10.51 12.23
N TYR A 117 -14.56 9.35 12.07
CA TYR A 117 -15.09 8.08 12.52
C TYR A 117 -15.09 7.90 14.05
N SER A 118 -14.17 8.53 14.74
CA SER A 118 -14.18 8.71 16.19
C SER A 118 -13.13 9.75 16.54
N ASP A 119 -13.37 10.51 17.59
CA ASP A 119 -12.40 11.50 18.12
C ASP A 119 -11.04 10.89 18.54
N GLU A 120 -10.92 9.55 18.50
CA GLU A 120 -9.76 8.81 18.95
C GLU A 120 -8.94 8.17 17.83
N VAL A 121 -9.41 8.15 16.56
CA VAL A 121 -8.65 7.53 15.47
C VAL A 121 -7.74 8.54 14.79
N ILE A 122 -6.46 8.45 15.11
CA ILE A 122 -5.40 9.17 14.39
C ILE A 122 -4.91 8.28 13.24
N LEU A 123 -5.06 8.77 12.02
CA LEU A 123 -4.52 8.11 10.84
C LEU A 123 -3.16 8.70 10.50
N CYS A 124 -2.19 7.83 10.23
CA CYS A 124 -0.87 8.20 9.74
C CYS A 124 -0.66 7.58 8.35
N PRO A 125 0.07 8.27 7.45
CA PRO A 125 0.52 7.66 6.20
C PRO A 125 1.26 6.35 6.49
N ALA A 126 0.97 5.29 5.73
CA ALA A 126 1.52 3.97 6.00
C ALA A 126 2.14 3.31 4.76
N LEU A 127 3.02 2.35 5.00
CA LEU A 127 3.49 1.39 4.01
C LEU A 127 3.37 -0.01 4.61
N ASP A 128 2.61 -0.87 3.95
CA ASP A 128 2.52 -2.29 4.25
C ASP A 128 3.55 -3.08 3.43
N ILE A 129 4.40 -3.85 4.09
CA ILE A 129 5.37 -4.75 3.45
C ILE A 129 4.91 -6.17 3.69
N LEU A 130 4.31 -6.79 2.68
CA LEU A 130 3.68 -8.10 2.73
C LEU A 130 4.68 -9.20 2.35
N ILE A 131 4.66 -10.32 3.07
CA ILE A 131 5.53 -11.45 2.76
C ILE A 131 4.82 -12.39 1.78
N TYR A 132 5.44 -12.59 0.62
CA TYR A 132 4.99 -13.54 -0.38
C TYR A 132 5.91 -14.76 -0.42
N LYS A 133 5.37 -15.95 -0.20
CA LYS A 133 6.10 -17.20 -0.36
C LYS A 133 5.67 -17.93 -1.63
N PRO A 134 6.61 -18.62 -2.29
CA PRO A 134 6.26 -19.52 -3.38
C PRO A 134 5.45 -20.71 -2.87
N PHE A 135 4.39 -21.02 -3.59
CA PHE A 135 3.57 -22.22 -3.36
C PHE A 135 3.54 -23.03 -4.64
N LYS A 136 4.12 -24.23 -4.60
CA LYS A 136 4.19 -25.13 -5.76
C LYS A 136 2.88 -25.89 -5.90
N GLU A 137 2.28 -25.79 -7.06
CA GLU A 137 1.20 -26.65 -7.54
C GLU A 137 1.73 -27.61 -8.62
N LYS A 138 0.92 -28.59 -9.02
CA LYS A 138 1.36 -29.69 -9.91
C LYS A 138 2.04 -29.20 -11.19
N PHE A 139 1.57 -28.08 -11.76
CA PHE A 139 2.04 -27.57 -13.06
C PHE A 139 2.60 -26.16 -13.04
N PHE A 140 2.54 -25.45 -11.90
CA PHE A 140 3.00 -24.06 -11.80
C PHE A 140 3.36 -23.66 -10.37
N THR A 141 4.06 -22.55 -10.25
CA THR A 141 4.33 -21.90 -8.97
C THR A 141 3.50 -20.62 -8.89
N LYS A 142 2.76 -20.47 -7.82
CA LYS A 142 2.11 -19.22 -7.45
C LYS A 142 2.82 -18.60 -6.26
N TYR A 143 2.67 -17.28 -6.10
CA TYR A 143 3.15 -16.56 -4.94
C TYR A 143 1.95 -16.14 -4.11
N VAL A 144 1.94 -16.51 -2.84
CA VAL A 144 0.83 -16.26 -1.92
C VAL A 144 1.35 -15.54 -0.69
N ILE A 145 0.53 -14.67 -0.11
CA ILE A 145 0.82 -14.06 1.19
C ILE A 145 1.06 -15.17 2.21
N GLN A 146 2.10 -15.02 3.03
CA GLN A 146 2.55 -16.06 3.94
C GLN A 146 1.53 -16.37 5.04
N ASP A 147 0.85 -15.35 5.56
CA ASP A 147 -0.16 -15.48 6.61
C ASP A 147 -1.43 -16.15 6.11
N GLU A 148 -1.84 -17.27 6.75
CA GLU A 148 -3.04 -18.00 6.37
C GLU A 148 -4.33 -17.30 6.78
N GLN A 149 -4.34 -16.61 7.90
CA GLN A 149 -5.50 -15.89 8.35
C GLN A 149 -5.75 -14.68 7.43
N PHE A 150 -4.70 -13.93 7.14
CA PHE A 150 -4.77 -12.80 6.22
C PHE A 150 -5.20 -13.24 4.81
N ARG A 151 -4.74 -14.41 4.32
CA ARG A 151 -5.17 -14.96 3.02
C ARG A 151 -6.66 -15.31 2.95
N LYS A 152 -7.28 -15.68 4.06
CA LYS A 152 -8.73 -15.97 4.08
C LYS A 152 -9.55 -14.69 3.90
N GLU A 153 -9.07 -13.58 4.43
CA GLU A 153 -9.70 -12.27 4.31
C GLU A 153 -9.35 -11.59 2.99
N TYR A 154 -8.11 -11.74 2.57
CA TYR A 154 -7.53 -11.13 1.37
C TYR A 154 -6.84 -12.20 0.51
N PRO A 155 -7.57 -12.91 -0.35
CA PRO A 155 -7.03 -14.05 -1.12
C PRO A 155 -6.14 -13.64 -2.29
N TYR A 156 -5.33 -12.61 -2.11
CA TYR A 156 -4.40 -12.12 -3.13
C TYR A 156 -3.31 -13.14 -3.42
N ALA A 157 -3.11 -13.43 -4.68
CA ALA A 157 -2.09 -14.38 -5.11
C ALA A 157 -1.60 -14.07 -6.53
N TRP A 158 -0.31 -14.19 -6.74
CA TRP A 158 0.27 -14.23 -8.08
C TRP A 158 0.20 -15.67 -8.60
N HIS A 159 -0.88 -16.01 -9.30
CA HIS A 159 -1.19 -17.38 -9.72
C HIS A 159 -0.12 -18.00 -10.61
N TYR A 160 0.63 -17.18 -11.36
CA TYR A 160 1.71 -17.67 -12.21
C TYR A 160 2.96 -16.84 -11.99
N GLN A 161 4.09 -17.51 -11.79
CA GLN A 161 5.39 -16.85 -11.65
C GLN A 161 5.69 -15.87 -12.80
N LYS A 162 5.31 -16.21 -14.04
CA LYS A 162 5.48 -15.37 -15.23
C LYS A 162 4.70 -14.05 -15.20
N HIS A 163 3.69 -13.93 -14.35
CA HIS A 163 2.94 -12.68 -14.17
C HIS A 163 3.64 -11.74 -13.18
N LEU A 164 4.35 -12.31 -12.22
CA LEU A 164 5.16 -11.54 -11.28
C LEU A 164 6.55 -11.23 -11.87
N TYR A 165 7.23 -12.23 -12.42
CA TYR A 165 8.60 -12.11 -12.91
C TYR A 165 8.74 -12.17 -14.44
N PRO A 166 9.79 -11.55 -15.02
CA PRO A 166 10.74 -10.64 -14.39
C PRO A 166 10.06 -9.34 -13.96
N LEU A 167 10.51 -8.73 -12.88
CA LEU A 167 9.98 -7.44 -12.42
C LEU A 167 10.24 -6.36 -13.48
N LYS A 168 9.31 -5.41 -13.58
CA LYS A 168 9.38 -4.24 -14.46
C LYS A 168 9.44 -2.96 -13.66
N ASP A 169 9.79 -1.88 -14.35
CA ASP A 169 9.74 -0.53 -13.83
C ASP A 169 8.34 0.07 -14.01
N TYR A 170 7.87 0.72 -12.96
CA TYR A 170 6.64 1.50 -12.95
C TYR A 170 6.95 2.91 -12.47
N THR A 171 6.41 3.90 -13.17
CA THR A 171 6.46 5.28 -12.69
C THR A 171 5.41 5.46 -11.59
N TYR A 172 5.81 6.07 -10.49
CA TYR A 172 4.95 6.39 -9.38
C TYR A 172 4.98 7.89 -9.14
N HIS A 173 3.89 8.56 -9.50
CA HIS A 173 3.67 9.97 -9.25
C HIS A 173 2.94 10.17 -7.92
N CYS A 174 3.28 11.24 -7.23
CA CYS A 174 2.55 11.72 -6.07
C CYS A 174 2.59 13.25 -6.06
N LEU A 175 1.46 13.88 -6.40
CA LEU A 175 1.36 15.33 -6.52
C LEU A 175 2.48 15.91 -7.43
N ASP A 176 3.11 16.99 -7.00
CA ASP A 176 4.21 17.64 -7.70
C ASP A 176 5.60 17.12 -7.29
N ALA A 177 5.67 16.03 -6.51
CA ALA A 177 6.95 15.41 -6.13
C ALA A 177 7.63 14.75 -7.34
N GLU A 178 8.97 14.63 -7.28
CA GLU A 178 9.73 13.94 -8.32
C GLU A 178 9.23 12.49 -8.48
N PRO A 179 8.90 12.04 -9.70
CA PRO A 179 8.42 10.69 -9.91
C PRO A 179 9.44 9.63 -9.47
N LEU A 180 8.97 8.60 -8.78
CA LEU A 180 9.80 7.45 -8.45
C LEU A 180 9.67 6.36 -9.51
N ILE A 181 10.75 5.62 -9.72
CA ILE A 181 10.71 4.37 -10.48
C ILE A 181 10.70 3.23 -9.47
N LEU A 182 9.58 2.50 -9.42
CA LEU A 182 9.37 1.38 -8.52
C LEU A 182 9.38 0.06 -9.30
N LYS A 183 9.88 -1.00 -8.66
CA LYS A 183 9.80 -2.34 -9.22
C LYS A 183 8.40 -2.92 -9.02
N GLY A 184 7.88 -3.57 -10.04
CA GLY A 184 6.55 -4.16 -9.99
C GLY A 184 6.42 -5.38 -10.88
N PRO A 185 5.25 -6.04 -10.89
CA PRO A 185 5.04 -7.29 -11.60
C PRO A 185 5.08 -7.13 -13.12
N ASN A 186 5.50 -8.21 -13.80
CA ASN A 186 5.59 -8.25 -15.26
C ASN A 186 4.23 -8.04 -15.95
N ASN A 187 3.20 -8.73 -15.46
CA ASN A 187 1.85 -8.67 -16.03
C ASN A 187 0.81 -8.60 -14.89
N PRO A 188 0.37 -7.39 -14.50
CA PRO A 188 -0.53 -7.20 -13.38
C PRO A 188 -1.99 -7.53 -13.68
N LYS A 189 -2.39 -7.59 -14.97
CA LYS A 189 -3.81 -7.63 -15.36
C LYS A 189 -4.61 -8.74 -14.66
N ASN A 190 -4.13 -9.97 -14.66
CA ASN A 190 -4.87 -11.08 -14.04
C ASN A 190 -5.02 -10.92 -12.52
N TYR A 191 -4.02 -10.32 -11.87
CA TYR A 191 -4.08 -10.02 -10.45
C TYR A 191 -5.10 -8.93 -10.17
N LEU A 192 -5.06 -7.84 -10.94
CA LEU A 192 -5.99 -6.72 -10.78
C LEU A 192 -7.44 -7.13 -11.09
N ASP A 193 -7.66 -7.91 -12.16
CA ASP A 193 -8.98 -8.44 -12.51
C ASP A 193 -9.58 -9.31 -11.40
N GLY A 194 -8.74 -10.12 -10.73
CA GLY A 194 -9.17 -11.00 -9.65
C GLY A 194 -9.33 -10.29 -8.30
N THR A 195 -8.57 -9.21 -8.08
CA THR A 195 -8.52 -8.52 -6.79
C THR A 195 -9.49 -7.33 -6.72
N TYR A 196 -9.59 -6.59 -7.82
CA TYR A 196 -10.36 -5.33 -7.90
C TYR A 196 -11.36 -5.38 -9.06
N PRO A 197 -12.58 -5.89 -8.90
CA PRO A 197 -13.56 -5.97 -9.97
C PRO A 197 -13.82 -4.61 -10.63
N ASN A 198 -13.66 -4.55 -11.96
CA ASN A 198 -13.78 -3.31 -12.78
C ASN A 198 -12.77 -2.22 -12.36
N TRP A 199 -11.54 -2.61 -12.04
CA TRP A 199 -10.47 -1.73 -11.57
C TRP A 199 -10.10 -0.60 -12.55
N GLU A 200 -10.41 -0.74 -13.81
CA GLU A 200 -10.19 0.29 -14.84
C GLU A 200 -11.01 1.56 -14.57
N THR A 201 -12.10 1.47 -13.81
CA THR A 201 -12.87 2.62 -13.37
C THR A 201 -12.50 3.02 -11.95
N LYS A 202 -12.39 4.35 -11.70
CA LYS A 202 -12.11 4.85 -10.34
C LYS A 202 -13.25 4.49 -9.40
N LYS A 203 -12.94 3.74 -8.34
CA LYS A 203 -13.88 3.35 -7.29
C LYS A 203 -13.19 3.41 -5.95
N ILE A 204 -13.95 3.83 -4.93
CA ILE A 204 -13.53 3.64 -3.54
C ILE A 204 -14.16 2.33 -3.07
N TYR A 205 -13.32 1.40 -2.66
CA TYR A 205 -13.78 0.12 -2.13
C TYR A 205 -14.22 0.30 -0.67
N ASP A 206 -15.40 -0.24 -0.31
CA ASP A 206 -16.14 0.00 0.94
C ASP A 206 -15.32 -0.09 2.24
N HIS A 207 -14.22 -0.84 2.26
CA HIS A 207 -13.41 -1.05 3.47
C HIS A 207 -12.38 0.07 3.75
N LYS A 208 -12.25 1.05 2.85
CA LYS A 208 -11.25 2.14 2.95
C LYS A 208 -11.86 3.54 2.81
N ILE A 209 -13.15 3.70 3.09
CA ILE A 209 -13.75 5.04 3.05
C ILE A 209 -13.41 5.77 4.35
N TYR A 210 -12.48 6.70 4.25
CA TYR A 210 -12.23 7.71 5.28
C TYR A 210 -12.80 9.03 4.80
N VAL A 211 -13.77 9.59 5.53
CA VAL A 211 -14.17 10.98 5.31
C VAL A 211 -13.18 11.85 6.05
N VAL A 212 -12.40 12.59 5.31
CA VAL A 212 -11.39 13.50 5.87
C VAL A 212 -12.00 14.89 5.97
N ASN A 213 -12.19 15.39 7.19
CA ASN A 213 -12.53 16.79 7.38
C ASN A 213 -11.30 17.65 7.05
N SER A 214 -11.48 18.58 6.13
CA SER A 214 -10.46 19.54 5.69
C SER A 214 -10.14 20.56 6.81
N GLY A 215 -9.52 20.12 7.91
CA GLY A 215 -9.36 21.09 8.99
C GLY A 215 -8.25 20.90 10.01
N SER A 216 -7.61 19.77 10.10
CA SER A 216 -6.54 19.64 11.10
C SER A 216 -5.48 18.61 10.75
N VAL A 217 -4.54 19.03 9.95
CA VAL A 217 -3.18 18.42 10.00
C VAL A 217 -2.55 19.00 11.27
N GLU A 218 -2.52 18.25 12.37
CA GLU A 218 -1.69 18.63 13.50
C GLU A 218 -0.24 18.38 13.07
N GLY A 219 0.40 19.46 12.60
CA GLY A 219 1.73 19.45 12.04
C GLY A 219 2.83 19.39 13.09
N LYS A 220 3.96 19.02 12.59
CA LYS A 220 5.34 19.23 13.01
C LYS A 220 5.52 19.87 14.39
N ASN A 221 5.93 19.05 15.36
CA ASN A 221 6.83 19.49 16.43
C ASN A 221 8.25 19.07 16.10
#